data_ff344a908656d372ec508cc13dfecc26
#
_entry.id   ff344a908656d372ec508cc13dfecc26
#
_cell.length_a   1.000
_cell.length_b   1.000
_cell.length_c   1.000
_cell.angle_alpha   90.00
_cell.angle_beta   90.00
_cell.angle_gamma   90.00
#
_symmetry.space_group_name_H-M   'P 1'
#
loop_
_entity.id
_entity.type
_entity.pdbx_description
1 polymer ?
#
loop_
_entity_poly.entity_id
_entity_poly.type
_entity_poly.pdbx_seq_one_letter_code
_entity_poly.pdbx_strand_id
1 'polypeptide(L)'
;MEEATLQKHDLVQLRAANAPLVQIFEPTGDHFFSVNLAFLSSRPELARVLANSFWMIYQPGPRWTTVKRTAEVLKLFARFLNFRSSSQADVQTAEDLTTDLLEEFAVWLVGKHKLKRRTAANIFTVCCHFLRRAQRLYPDEFPPLFSTPKKLFPGADSDCTEWRVLALMDFQKILAAAEDDVRKIRETYNAGDVPTSAQHLIPFMVIIAARTGINPRALYGLKRDCLSPHEFDENLFYCTWDKPRAGKQQRQLHRADRRNQMGVVELIQFLCRFTAPLASAADPPERDQLFLYFSQNPALKCRLISPGTRSGGNFTTCIPEFIHHHRLAQFTLVNIRPTAATQLYLETGGNLRKVQQFLQHAHLRTTVRYLLNHITEPFNARAIQKAQERMIERVTVIPEKRAQGVERLDLPKVQARKIVAGRFDTGCGTCRNPYDSPQPGEEKGHACTSFHACFSCPNGLWFLEDLPQVIATRDRLMSLKMEMRREDWERVYGESVRIIEEQIIAAFRPEQVKAAEAKAKGQGQRPLLVAKGVLA
;
A
#
# COMPACT_ATOMS: atom_id res chain seq x y z
N MET A 1 -4.25 -13.51 -42.52
CA MET A 1 -3.68 -13.27 -41.16
C MET A 1 -2.16 -13.51 -41.12
N GLU A 2 -1.60 -14.34 -41.98
CA GLU A 2 -0.16 -14.64 -42.06
C GLU A 2 0.67 -13.51 -42.70
N GLU A 3 0.17 -12.79 -43.73
CA GLU A 3 0.90 -11.69 -44.35
C GLU A 3 1.12 -10.46 -43.45
N ALA A 4 0.21 -10.19 -42.50
CA ALA A 4 0.35 -9.11 -41.51
C ALA A 4 1.41 -9.41 -40.44
N THR A 5 1.79 -10.67 -40.28
CA THR A 5 2.77 -11.13 -39.26
C THR A 5 4.21 -11.00 -39.82
N LEU A 6 4.42 -11.24 -41.08
CA LEU A 6 5.75 -11.13 -41.73
C LEU A 6 6.23 -9.67 -41.84
N GLN A 7 5.36 -8.70 -42.15
CA GLN A 7 5.74 -7.28 -42.15
C GLN A 7 6.11 -6.71 -40.77
N LYS A 8 5.72 -7.35 -39.67
CA LYS A 8 6.09 -6.91 -38.32
C LYS A 8 7.49 -7.34 -37.89
N HIS A 9 8.09 -8.34 -38.52
CA HIS A 9 9.45 -8.77 -38.20
C HIS A 9 10.55 -7.80 -38.72
N ASP A 10 10.26 -6.98 -39.70
CA ASP A 10 11.22 -6.01 -40.29
C ASP A 10 11.41 -4.74 -39.44
N LEU A 11 10.66 -4.56 -38.36
CA LEU A 11 10.73 -3.37 -37.50
C LEU A 11 11.85 -3.41 -36.45
N VAL A 12 12.54 -4.53 -36.31
CA VAL A 12 13.85 -4.57 -35.64
C VAL A 12 14.90 -4.18 -36.69
N GLN A 13 15.06 -2.90 -36.96
CA GLN A 13 16.11 -2.45 -37.85
C GLN A 13 17.48 -2.77 -37.26
N LEU A 14 18.09 -3.82 -37.77
CA LEU A 14 19.53 -4.05 -37.69
C LEU A 14 20.20 -2.96 -38.54
N ARG A 15 20.35 -1.74 -38.01
CA ARG A 15 21.14 -0.72 -38.70
C ARG A 15 22.59 -1.13 -38.70
N ALA A 16 23.21 -0.97 -39.85
CA ALA A 16 24.61 -1.21 -40.13
C ALA A 16 25.51 -0.84 -38.95
N ALA A 17 26.35 -1.79 -38.53
CA ALA A 17 27.20 -1.81 -37.36
C ALA A 17 26.55 -2.29 -36.05
N ASN A 18 25.96 -3.49 -36.08
CA ASN A 18 25.81 -4.39 -34.92
C ASN A 18 25.08 -3.89 -33.64
N ALA A 19 24.27 -2.86 -33.67
CA ALA A 19 23.53 -2.39 -32.52
C ALA A 19 22.01 -2.54 -32.72
N PRO A 20 21.33 -3.47 -32.01
CA PRO A 20 19.88 -3.62 -32.12
C PRO A 20 19.16 -2.40 -31.53
N LEU A 21 18.48 -1.68 -32.41
CA LEU A 21 17.58 -0.58 -32.06
C LEU A 21 16.13 -1.11 -32.07
N VAL A 22 15.49 -1.12 -30.93
CA VAL A 22 14.11 -1.57 -30.80
C VAL A 22 13.18 -0.35 -30.74
N GLN A 23 12.22 -0.30 -31.66
CA GLN A 23 11.17 0.72 -31.67
C GLN A 23 9.89 0.16 -31.07
N ILE A 24 9.33 0.85 -30.08
CA ILE A 24 8.11 0.45 -29.37
C ILE A 24 7.09 1.56 -29.57
N PHE A 25 5.97 1.23 -30.21
CA PHE A 25 4.90 2.16 -30.50
C PHE A 25 3.95 2.28 -29.31
N GLU A 26 3.43 3.49 -29.08
CA GLU A 26 2.30 3.69 -28.15
C GLU A 26 1.02 3.06 -28.74
N PRO A 27 0.01 2.74 -27.89
CA PRO A 27 -1.23 2.11 -28.34
C PRO A 27 -1.99 2.91 -29.41
N THR A 28 -1.82 4.24 -29.44
CA THR A 28 -2.41 5.15 -30.43
C THR A 28 -1.71 5.09 -31.79
N GLY A 29 -0.50 4.52 -31.86
CA GLY A 29 0.29 4.42 -33.07
C GLY A 29 1.04 5.70 -33.51
N ASP A 30 0.74 6.85 -32.90
CA ASP A 30 1.26 8.15 -33.32
C ASP A 30 2.68 8.44 -32.83
N HIS A 31 3.10 7.76 -31.76
CA HIS A 31 4.40 7.94 -31.13
C HIS A 31 5.10 6.61 -30.88
N PHE A 32 6.43 6.63 -31.01
CA PHE A 32 7.27 5.48 -30.69
C PHE A 32 8.44 5.86 -29.79
N PHE A 33 8.92 4.88 -29.04
CA PHE A 33 10.13 5.00 -28.22
C PHE A 33 11.22 4.13 -28.81
N SER A 34 12.39 4.72 -29.03
CA SER A 34 13.56 3.97 -29.44
C SER A 34 14.36 3.53 -28.21
N VAL A 35 14.59 2.24 -28.10
CA VAL A 35 15.45 1.63 -27.09
C VAL A 35 16.69 1.08 -27.76
N ASN A 36 17.85 1.68 -27.47
CA ASN A 36 19.12 1.22 -28.00
C ASN A 36 19.71 0.14 -27.10
N LEU A 37 19.88 -1.07 -27.65
CA LEU A 37 20.50 -2.22 -26.98
C LEU A 37 21.95 -2.46 -27.43
N ALA A 38 22.65 -1.42 -27.94
CA ALA A 38 24.03 -1.50 -28.39
C ALA A 38 25.02 -2.03 -27.34
N PHE A 39 24.65 -1.96 -26.06
CA PHE A 39 25.44 -2.54 -24.98
C PHE A 39 25.53 -4.09 -25.01
N LEU A 40 24.76 -4.73 -25.89
CA LEU A 40 24.81 -6.17 -26.16
C LEU A 40 25.55 -6.49 -27.48
N SER A 41 26.10 -5.51 -28.20
CA SER A 41 26.71 -5.71 -29.53
C SER A 41 27.90 -6.69 -29.54
N SER A 42 28.59 -6.86 -28.42
CA SER A 42 29.65 -7.86 -28.26
C SER A 42 29.13 -9.32 -28.20
N ARG A 43 27.80 -9.52 -28.13
CA ARG A 43 27.12 -10.81 -28.02
C ARG A 43 25.95 -10.88 -28.99
N PRO A 44 26.21 -11.03 -30.30
CA PRO A 44 25.19 -10.83 -31.34
C PRO A 44 24.01 -11.81 -31.22
N GLU A 45 24.24 -13.07 -30.89
CA GLU A 45 23.17 -14.05 -30.73
C GLU A 45 22.31 -13.79 -29.52
N LEU A 46 22.92 -13.52 -28.35
CA LEU A 46 22.20 -13.09 -27.17
C LEU A 46 21.42 -11.79 -27.42
N ALA A 47 22.03 -10.81 -28.10
CA ALA A 47 21.40 -9.56 -28.45
C ALA A 47 20.16 -9.75 -29.34
N ARG A 48 20.22 -10.66 -30.32
CA ARG A 48 19.10 -11.02 -31.19
C ARG A 48 17.91 -11.53 -30.38
N VAL A 49 18.14 -12.52 -29.51
CA VAL A 49 17.08 -13.13 -28.69
C VAL A 49 16.47 -12.12 -27.73
N LEU A 50 17.31 -11.33 -27.04
CA LEU A 50 16.83 -10.34 -26.05
C LEU A 50 16.14 -9.16 -26.72
N ALA A 51 16.60 -8.68 -27.88
CA ALA A 51 15.97 -7.59 -28.62
C ALA A 51 14.60 -8.00 -29.17
N ASN A 52 14.50 -9.17 -29.79
CA ASN A 52 13.22 -9.70 -30.25
C ASN A 52 12.25 -9.93 -29.10
N SER A 53 12.73 -10.53 -27.99
CA SER A 53 11.92 -10.67 -26.78
C SER A 53 11.47 -9.33 -26.21
N PHE A 54 12.34 -8.33 -26.22
CA PHE A 54 12.02 -6.99 -25.72
C PHE A 54 10.90 -6.37 -26.56
N TRP A 55 10.99 -6.46 -27.88
CA TRP A 55 9.93 -5.99 -28.76
C TRP A 55 8.61 -6.74 -28.54
N MET A 56 8.63 -8.09 -28.58
CA MET A 56 7.43 -8.93 -28.38
C MET A 56 6.75 -8.70 -27.03
N ILE A 57 7.54 -8.50 -25.97
CA ILE A 57 7.03 -8.29 -24.61
C ILE A 57 6.36 -6.92 -24.47
N TYR A 58 6.86 -5.92 -25.19
CA TYR A 58 6.45 -4.53 -25.01
C TYR A 58 5.65 -3.95 -26.16
N GLN A 59 5.24 -4.73 -27.15
CA GLN A 59 4.26 -4.36 -28.18
C GLN A 59 2.92 -5.08 -27.96
N PRO A 60 1.77 -4.39 -28.06
CA PRO A 60 1.54 -2.95 -28.07
C PRO A 60 1.65 -2.33 -26.66
N GLY A 61 2.40 -1.29 -26.63
CA GLY A 61 2.76 -0.39 -25.59
C GLY A 61 2.35 -0.54 -24.14
N PRO A 62 3.21 -1.10 -23.27
CA PRO A 62 3.17 -0.73 -21.89
C PRO A 62 3.85 0.61 -21.67
N ARG A 63 3.65 1.17 -20.48
CA ARG A 63 4.16 2.48 -20.11
C ARG A 63 5.65 2.62 -20.34
N TRP A 64 6.05 3.70 -20.97
CA TRP A 64 7.44 4.06 -21.21
C TRP A 64 8.36 3.88 -20.01
N THR A 65 7.89 4.21 -18.79
CA THR A 65 8.68 4.02 -17.57
C THR A 65 9.05 2.56 -17.29
N THR A 66 8.21 1.59 -17.67
CA THR A 66 8.49 0.16 -17.54
C THR A 66 9.49 -0.27 -18.59
N VAL A 67 9.28 0.15 -19.82
CA VAL A 67 10.18 -0.10 -20.95
C VAL A 67 11.59 0.42 -20.63
N LYS A 68 11.70 1.71 -20.29
CA LYS A 68 12.96 2.36 -19.91
C LYS A 68 13.65 1.63 -18.75
N ARG A 69 12.90 1.32 -17.71
CA ARG A 69 13.46 0.60 -16.54
C ARG A 69 14.01 -0.76 -16.93
N THR A 70 13.32 -1.52 -17.78
CA THR A 70 13.82 -2.84 -18.20
C THR A 70 15.07 -2.69 -19.05
N ALA A 71 15.13 -1.70 -19.95
CA ALA A 71 16.33 -1.41 -20.73
C ALA A 71 17.54 -1.05 -19.83
N GLU A 72 17.34 -0.21 -18.82
CA GLU A 72 18.41 0.13 -17.86
C GLU A 72 18.88 -1.09 -17.05
N VAL A 73 17.95 -1.98 -16.68
CA VAL A 73 18.29 -3.24 -16.00
C VAL A 73 19.07 -4.17 -16.90
N LEU A 74 18.69 -4.33 -18.16
CA LEU A 74 19.44 -5.12 -19.14
C LEU A 74 20.83 -4.55 -19.41
N LYS A 75 20.95 -3.22 -19.45
CA LYS A 75 22.26 -2.56 -19.55
C LYS A 75 23.15 -2.88 -18.35
N LEU A 76 22.58 -2.95 -17.15
CA LEU A 76 23.31 -3.33 -15.95
C LEU A 76 23.70 -4.80 -15.97
N PHE A 77 22.82 -5.67 -16.47
CA PHE A 77 23.10 -7.09 -16.66
C PHE A 77 24.24 -7.30 -17.68
N ALA A 78 24.23 -6.58 -18.81
CA ALA A 78 25.32 -6.62 -19.78
C ALA A 78 26.68 -6.16 -19.19
N ARG A 79 26.67 -5.14 -18.31
CA ARG A 79 27.88 -4.74 -17.57
C ARG A 79 28.40 -5.86 -16.66
N PHE A 80 27.52 -6.59 -16.02
CA PHE A 80 27.90 -7.77 -15.25
C PHE A 80 28.52 -8.83 -16.14
N LEU A 81 27.90 -9.15 -17.29
CA LEU A 81 28.46 -10.12 -18.25
C LEU A 81 29.85 -9.72 -18.72
N ASN A 82 30.08 -8.43 -19.01
CA ASN A 82 31.40 -7.91 -19.39
C ASN A 82 32.41 -7.99 -18.24
N PHE A 83 31.98 -7.78 -17.01
CA PHE A 83 32.84 -7.95 -15.84
C PHE A 83 33.22 -9.43 -15.65
N ARG A 84 32.27 -10.33 -15.84
CA ARG A 84 32.48 -11.78 -15.71
C ARG A 84 33.41 -12.34 -16.80
N SER A 85 33.26 -11.92 -18.06
CA SER A 85 34.07 -12.37 -19.19
C SER A 85 35.57 -12.09 -19.05
N SER A 86 35.95 -11.18 -18.15
CA SER A 86 37.38 -10.94 -17.83
C SER A 86 38.03 -12.06 -17.01
N SER A 87 37.24 -12.93 -16.40
CA SER A 87 37.75 -13.99 -15.48
C SER A 87 37.15 -15.38 -15.71
N GLN A 88 36.12 -15.51 -16.54
CA GLN A 88 35.40 -16.78 -16.77
C GLN A 88 34.93 -16.88 -18.23
N ALA A 89 34.36 -18.05 -18.63
CA ALA A 89 33.79 -18.25 -19.94
C ALA A 89 32.74 -17.21 -20.28
N ASP A 90 32.83 -16.63 -21.46
CA ASP A 90 31.91 -15.55 -21.89
C ASP A 90 30.52 -16.13 -22.26
N VAL A 91 29.50 -15.38 -21.99
CA VAL A 91 28.10 -15.69 -22.30
C VAL A 91 27.78 -15.12 -23.69
N GLN A 92 27.66 -15.98 -24.71
CA GLN A 92 27.43 -15.54 -26.10
C GLN A 92 25.99 -15.74 -26.56
N THR A 93 25.30 -16.73 -25.99
CA THR A 93 23.96 -17.16 -26.40
C THR A 93 22.99 -17.10 -25.22
N ALA A 94 21.71 -17.30 -25.48
CA ALA A 94 20.72 -17.43 -24.42
C ALA A 94 20.77 -18.78 -23.68
N GLU A 95 21.38 -19.82 -24.33
CA GLU A 95 21.65 -21.13 -23.70
C GLU A 95 22.66 -21.02 -22.55
N ASP A 96 23.55 -20.03 -22.58
CA ASP A 96 24.53 -19.79 -21.53
C ASP A 96 23.94 -19.18 -20.28
N LEU A 97 22.66 -18.76 -20.31
CA LEU A 97 21.96 -18.12 -19.18
C LEU A 97 21.51 -19.17 -18.16
N THR A 98 22.40 -19.54 -17.26
CA THR A 98 22.11 -20.52 -16.21
C THR A 98 21.56 -19.89 -14.93
N THR A 99 21.02 -20.72 -14.03
CA THR A 99 20.59 -20.28 -12.69
C THR A 99 21.76 -19.73 -11.89
N ASP A 100 22.92 -20.39 -11.96
CA ASP A 100 24.16 -19.99 -11.24
C ASP A 100 24.64 -18.62 -11.71
N LEU A 101 24.58 -18.35 -13.02
CA LEU A 101 24.89 -17.03 -13.59
C LEU A 101 24.01 -15.93 -12.99
N LEU A 102 22.72 -16.21 -12.76
CA LEU A 102 21.82 -15.25 -12.12
C LEU A 102 22.14 -15.06 -10.63
N GLU A 103 22.59 -16.09 -9.94
CA GLU A 103 23.07 -15.98 -8.57
C GLU A 103 24.34 -15.13 -8.47
N GLU A 104 25.30 -15.35 -9.38
CA GLU A 104 26.50 -14.52 -9.51
C GLU A 104 26.12 -13.03 -9.76
N PHE A 105 25.12 -12.79 -10.63
CA PHE A 105 24.63 -11.43 -10.87
C PHE A 105 24.06 -10.80 -9.60
N ALA A 106 23.31 -11.54 -8.79
CA ALA A 106 22.79 -11.03 -7.51
C ALA A 106 23.92 -10.66 -6.54
N VAL A 107 24.94 -11.50 -6.43
CA VAL A 107 26.13 -11.24 -5.62
C VAL A 107 26.89 -10.02 -6.13
N TRP A 108 27.06 -9.89 -7.45
CA TRP A 108 27.72 -8.76 -8.08
C TRP A 108 27.00 -7.42 -7.80
N LEU A 109 25.66 -7.40 -7.85
CA LEU A 109 24.86 -6.21 -7.57
C LEU A 109 25.14 -5.63 -6.17
N VAL A 110 25.28 -6.48 -5.18
CA VAL A 110 25.53 -6.05 -3.79
C VAL A 110 27.02 -5.82 -3.53
N GLY A 111 27.87 -6.73 -3.99
CA GLY A 111 29.29 -6.73 -3.69
C GLY A 111 30.06 -5.68 -4.50
N LYS A 112 30.20 -5.89 -5.81
CA LYS A 112 31.00 -5.03 -6.69
C LYS A 112 30.28 -3.73 -7.05
N HIS A 113 28.97 -3.78 -7.32
CA HIS A 113 28.20 -2.58 -7.69
C HIS A 113 27.68 -1.79 -6.48
N LYS A 114 27.89 -2.30 -5.26
CA LYS A 114 27.60 -1.67 -3.97
C LYS A 114 26.17 -1.12 -3.81
N LEU A 115 25.21 -1.79 -4.42
CA LEU A 115 23.81 -1.40 -4.28
C LEU A 115 23.23 -1.83 -2.93
N LYS A 116 22.33 -1.01 -2.39
CA LYS A 116 21.52 -1.43 -1.25
C LYS A 116 20.73 -2.69 -1.62
N ARG A 117 20.60 -3.65 -0.69
CA ARG A 117 19.94 -4.95 -0.92
C ARG A 117 18.58 -4.83 -1.57
N ARG A 118 17.74 -3.89 -1.13
CA ARG A 118 16.43 -3.65 -1.74
C ARG A 118 16.51 -3.17 -3.19
N THR A 119 17.46 -2.29 -3.51
CA THR A 119 17.66 -1.83 -4.88
C THR A 119 18.13 -2.98 -5.76
N ALA A 120 19.09 -3.77 -5.28
CA ALA A 120 19.59 -4.97 -5.95
C ALA A 120 18.46 -6.01 -6.18
N ALA A 121 17.64 -6.29 -5.16
CA ALA A 121 16.48 -7.17 -5.26
C ALA A 121 15.46 -6.72 -6.31
N ASN A 122 15.19 -5.41 -6.37
CA ASN A 122 14.28 -4.84 -7.37
C ASN A 122 14.85 -4.96 -8.81
N ILE A 123 16.14 -4.70 -9.00
CA ILE A 123 16.82 -4.84 -10.29
C ILE A 123 16.81 -6.30 -10.73
N PHE A 124 17.22 -7.19 -9.83
CA PHE A 124 17.23 -8.63 -10.06
C PHE A 124 15.84 -9.15 -10.44
N THR A 125 14.81 -8.74 -9.70
CA THR A 125 13.41 -9.14 -9.98
C THR A 125 12.96 -8.71 -11.39
N VAL A 126 13.32 -7.50 -11.82
CA VAL A 126 12.98 -7.01 -13.17
C VAL A 126 13.73 -7.82 -14.23
N CYS A 127 15.02 -8.09 -14.01
CA CYS A 127 15.83 -8.92 -14.92
C CYS A 127 15.22 -10.33 -15.06
N CYS A 128 15.01 -11.02 -13.96
CA CYS A 128 14.44 -12.37 -13.94
C CYS A 128 13.03 -12.42 -14.54
N HIS A 129 12.21 -11.38 -14.31
CA HIS A 129 10.89 -11.30 -14.90
C HIS A 129 10.94 -11.17 -16.42
N PHE A 130 11.87 -10.37 -16.93
CA PHE A 130 12.10 -10.23 -18.37
C PHE A 130 12.62 -11.53 -18.96
N LEU A 131 13.68 -12.15 -18.40
CA LEU A 131 14.26 -13.38 -18.91
C LEU A 131 13.27 -14.56 -18.91
N ARG A 132 12.44 -14.69 -17.88
CA ARG A 132 11.36 -15.71 -17.86
C ARG A 132 10.33 -15.51 -18.99
N ARG A 133 10.05 -14.25 -19.35
CA ARG A 133 9.16 -13.98 -20.48
C ARG A 133 9.85 -14.25 -21.81
N ALA A 134 11.15 -13.94 -21.93
CA ALA A 134 11.95 -14.25 -23.10
C ALA A 134 12.04 -15.76 -23.33
N GLN A 135 12.29 -16.53 -22.29
CA GLN A 135 12.28 -18.00 -22.34
C GLN A 135 10.94 -18.57 -22.84
N ARG A 136 9.81 -18.00 -22.40
CA ARG A 136 8.48 -18.46 -22.88
C ARG A 136 8.26 -18.17 -24.36
N LEU A 137 8.90 -17.14 -24.90
CA LEU A 137 8.80 -16.77 -26.32
C LEU A 137 9.76 -17.61 -27.17
N TYR A 138 10.91 -17.97 -26.63
CA TYR A 138 11.99 -18.70 -27.30
C TYR A 138 12.49 -19.86 -26.41
N PRO A 139 11.66 -20.90 -26.15
CA PRO A 139 12.01 -21.96 -25.21
C PRO A 139 13.25 -22.76 -25.65
N ASP A 140 13.44 -22.94 -26.96
CA ASP A 140 14.55 -23.72 -27.54
C ASP A 140 15.88 -22.96 -27.51
N GLU A 141 15.87 -21.65 -27.26
CA GLU A 141 17.09 -20.83 -27.18
C GLU A 141 17.64 -20.72 -25.75
N PHE A 142 16.89 -21.22 -24.75
CA PHE A 142 17.29 -21.18 -23.35
C PHE A 142 17.64 -22.59 -22.84
N PRO A 143 18.44 -22.69 -21.75
CA PRO A 143 18.74 -24.01 -21.16
C PRO A 143 17.44 -24.75 -20.78
N PRO A 144 17.35 -26.05 -20.96
CA PRO A 144 16.15 -26.83 -20.64
C PRO A 144 15.68 -26.71 -19.19
N LEU A 145 16.61 -26.49 -18.25
CA LEU A 145 16.34 -26.32 -16.82
C LEU A 145 16.47 -24.86 -16.37
N PHE A 146 16.30 -23.90 -17.28
CA PHE A 146 16.37 -22.48 -16.90
C PHE A 146 15.35 -22.13 -15.81
N SER A 147 15.85 -21.71 -14.68
CA SER A 147 15.02 -21.22 -13.57
C SER A 147 15.59 -19.94 -12.98
N THR A 148 14.73 -19.15 -12.37
CA THR A 148 15.16 -17.92 -11.70
C THR A 148 15.21 -18.16 -10.20
N PRO A 149 16.37 -17.96 -9.57
CA PRO A 149 16.51 -18.22 -8.14
C PRO A 149 15.61 -17.31 -7.30
N LYS A 150 15.21 -17.80 -6.14
CA LYS A 150 14.31 -17.10 -5.20
C LYS A 150 15.05 -16.79 -3.90
N LYS A 151 14.61 -15.73 -3.22
CA LYS A 151 15.08 -15.34 -1.86
C LYS A 151 16.59 -15.04 -1.73
N LEU A 152 17.24 -14.56 -2.79
CA LEU A 152 18.68 -14.23 -2.78
C LEU A 152 19.04 -12.97 -1.96
N PHE A 153 18.06 -12.17 -1.57
CA PHE A 153 18.28 -10.93 -0.85
C PHE A 153 17.58 -10.96 0.53
N PRO A 154 18.12 -11.74 1.49
CA PRO A 154 17.54 -11.79 2.83
C PRO A 154 17.57 -10.39 3.46
N GLY A 155 16.49 -10.00 4.13
CA GLY A 155 16.37 -8.67 4.75
C GLY A 155 16.05 -7.52 3.80
N ALA A 156 15.91 -7.75 2.48
CA ALA A 156 15.55 -6.69 1.53
C ALA A 156 14.16 -6.08 1.82
N ASP A 157 13.26 -6.79 2.47
CA ASP A 157 11.95 -6.29 2.88
C ASP A 157 12.04 -5.44 4.16
N SER A 158 13.02 -5.68 5.04
CA SER A 158 13.29 -4.87 6.22
C SER A 158 14.04 -3.57 5.89
N ASP A 159 14.77 -3.52 4.76
CA ASP A 159 15.31 -2.28 4.18
C ASP A 159 14.19 -1.39 3.57
N CYS A 160 12.99 -1.45 4.13
CA CYS A 160 11.94 -0.51 3.76
C CYS A 160 12.48 0.89 3.99
N THR A 161 12.67 1.62 2.91
CA THR A 161 12.83 3.08 3.00
C THR A 161 11.60 3.53 3.77
N GLU A 162 11.80 3.92 5.03
CA GLU A 162 10.76 4.62 5.77
C GLU A 162 10.25 5.71 4.85
N TRP A 163 8.96 5.75 4.65
CA TRP A 163 8.39 6.87 3.93
C TRP A 163 8.87 8.10 4.70
N ARG A 164 9.59 9.00 4.04
CA ARG A 164 10.06 10.23 4.67
C ARG A 164 8.84 11.06 5.05
N VAL A 165 8.33 10.77 6.22
CA VAL A 165 7.23 11.51 6.85
C VAL A 165 7.86 12.74 7.47
N LEU A 166 7.27 13.90 7.21
CA LEU A 166 7.70 15.15 7.82
C LEU A 166 7.27 15.19 9.29
N ALA A 167 8.01 15.86 10.14
CA ALA A 167 7.55 16.19 11.47
C ALA A 167 6.21 16.95 11.36
N LEU A 168 5.22 16.62 12.18
CA LEU A 168 3.86 17.18 12.06
C LEU A 168 3.85 18.70 12.18
N MET A 169 4.71 19.26 13.05
CA MET A 169 4.87 20.70 13.19
C MET A 169 5.40 21.37 11.91
N ASP A 170 6.35 20.74 11.23
CA ASP A 170 6.88 21.24 9.96
C ASP A 170 5.84 21.14 8.86
N PHE A 171 5.07 20.05 8.84
CA PHE A 171 3.97 19.89 7.90
C PHE A 171 2.89 20.97 8.07
N GLN A 172 2.52 21.31 9.32
CA GLN A 172 1.60 22.40 9.61
C GLN A 172 2.14 23.76 9.15
N LYS A 173 3.44 24.03 9.36
CA LYS A 173 4.10 25.26 8.85
C LYS A 173 4.05 25.34 7.33
N ILE A 174 4.31 24.22 6.64
CA ILE A 174 4.25 24.15 5.18
C ILE A 174 2.82 24.45 4.69
N LEU A 175 1.80 23.89 5.33
CA LEU A 175 0.41 24.14 4.96
C LEU A 175 0.02 25.59 5.23
N ALA A 176 0.38 26.15 6.38
CA ALA A 176 0.10 27.54 6.72
C ALA A 176 0.74 28.52 5.72
N ALA A 177 2.01 28.29 5.34
CA ALA A 177 2.70 29.08 4.32
C ALA A 177 2.00 28.99 2.95
N ALA A 178 1.59 27.79 2.56
CA ALA A 178 0.87 27.58 1.30
C ALA A 178 -0.52 28.26 1.32
N GLU A 179 -1.24 28.18 2.43
CA GLU A 179 -2.55 28.84 2.59
C GLU A 179 -2.43 30.37 2.60
N ASP A 180 -1.33 30.91 3.15
CA ASP A 180 -1.03 32.35 3.12
C ASP A 180 -0.77 32.84 1.70
N ASP A 181 0.07 32.14 0.95
CA ASP A 181 0.34 32.48 -0.45
C ASP A 181 -0.91 32.37 -1.33
N VAL A 182 -1.74 31.34 -1.14
CA VAL A 182 -3.02 31.22 -1.85
C VAL A 182 -3.93 32.40 -1.54
N ARG A 183 -4.00 32.86 -0.28
CA ARG A 183 -4.77 34.07 0.08
C ARG A 183 -4.26 35.29 -0.67
N LYS A 184 -2.96 35.55 -0.62
CA LYS A 184 -2.34 36.68 -1.33
C LYS A 184 -2.61 36.63 -2.83
N ILE A 185 -2.43 35.46 -3.47
CA ILE A 185 -2.71 35.29 -4.90
C ILE A 185 -4.18 35.58 -5.21
N ARG A 186 -5.11 35.16 -4.34
CA ARG A 186 -6.54 35.42 -4.54
C ARG A 186 -6.92 36.91 -4.36
N GLU A 187 -6.32 37.56 -3.37
CA GLU A 187 -6.55 38.97 -3.07
C GLU A 187 -6.02 39.90 -4.17
N THR A 188 -4.89 39.52 -4.76
CA THR A 188 -4.27 40.30 -5.85
C THR A 188 -4.77 39.94 -7.24
N TYR A 189 -5.51 38.82 -7.37
CA TYR A 189 -6.00 38.36 -8.66
C TYR A 189 -7.09 39.28 -9.23
N ASN A 190 -6.81 39.84 -10.39
CA ASN A 190 -7.77 40.50 -11.26
C ASN A 190 -8.05 39.62 -12.49
N ALA A 191 -9.28 39.73 -13.03
CA ALA A 191 -9.64 38.99 -14.22
C ALA A 191 -8.74 39.43 -15.40
N GLY A 192 -7.82 38.59 -15.81
CA GLY A 192 -6.81 38.91 -16.82
C GLY A 192 -5.37 38.74 -16.34
N ASP A 193 -5.12 38.66 -15.03
CA ASP A 193 -3.82 38.30 -14.51
C ASP A 193 -3.47 36.87 -14.92
N VAL A 194 -2.25 36.68 -15.34
CA VAL A 194 -1.76 35.39 -15.87
C VAL A 194 -0.67 34.87 -14.92
N PRO A 195 -0.73 33.61 -14.48
CA PRO A 195 0.36 33.04 -13.71
C PRO A 195 1.63 32.99 -14.56
N THR A 196 2.57 33.89 -14.26
CA THR A 196 3.80 34.05 -15.04
C THR A 196 4.86 32.99 -14.73
N SER A 197 4.74 32.31 -13.59
CA SER A 197 5.70 31.27 -13.19
C SER A 197 5.03 30.08 -12.52
N ALA A 198 5.73 28.96 -12.51
CA ALA A 198 5.34 27.76 -11.80
C ALA A 198 5.24 27.96 -10.27
N GLN A 199 5.92 28.95 -9.72
CA GLN A 199 5.90 29.26 -8.27
C GLN A 199 4.48 29.59 -7.76
N HIS A 200 3.67 30.31 -8.56
CA HIS A 200 2.30 30.61 -8.19
C HIS A 200 1.41 29.35 -8.03
N LEU A 201 1.81 28.21 -8.60
CA LEU A 201 1.04 26.97 -8.56
C LEU A 201 1.44 26.04 -7.41
N ILE A 202 2.65 26.20 -6.85
CA ILE A 202 3.17 25.36 -5.76
C ILE A 202 2.25 25.35 -4.52
N PRO A 203 1.79 26.51 -4.01
CA PRO A 203 0.92 26.55 -2.83
C PRO A 203 -0.37 25.73 -3.03
N PHE A 204 -1.01 25.86 -4.17
CA PHE A 204 -2.21 25.07 -4.52
C PHE A 204 -1.91 23.57 -4.57
N MET A 205 -0.79 23.17 -5.18
CA MET A 205 -0.39 21.78 -5.25
C MET A 205 -0.15 21.17 -3.87
N VAL A 206 0.49 21.91 -2.98
CA VAL A 206 0.74 21.46 -1.60
C VAL A 206 -0.57 21.20 -0.87
N ILE A 207 -1.52 22.15 -0.92
CA ILE A 207 -2.80 22.03 -0.20
C ILE A 207 -3.66 20.92 -0.83
N ILE A 208 -3.78 20.86 -2.16
CA ILE A 208 -4.54 19.81 -2.84
C ILE A 208 -3.95 18.43 -2.51
N ALA A 209 -2.62 18.27 -2.56
CA ALA A 209 -1.96 17.01 -2.23
C ALA A 209 -2.21 16.59 -0.77
N ALA A 210 -2.16 17.53 0.18
CA ALA A 210 -2.42 17.28 1.59
C ALA A 210 -3.87 16.86 1.86
N ARG A 211 -4.83 17.52 1.22
CA ARG A 211 -6.27 17.27 1.44
C ARG A 211 -6.83 16.08 0.69
N THR A 212 -6.21 15.68 -0.42
CA THR A 212 -6.65 14.53 -1.23
C THR A 212 -5.79 13.29 -1.05
N GLY A 213 -4.57 13.44 -0.53
CA GLY A 213 -3.59 12.37 -0.52
C GLY A 213 -3.20 11.87 -1.92
N ILE A 214 -3.41 12.66 -2.96
CA ILE A 214 -3.05 12.33 -4.34
C ILE A 214 -1.54 12.12 -4.51
N ASN A 215 -1.13 11.18 -5.36
CA ASN A 215 0.29 11.03 -5.70
C ASN A 215 0.78 12.21 -6.55
N PRO A 216 2.03 12.67 -6.38
CA PRO A 216 2.56 13.81 -7.13
C PRO A 216 2.40 13.67 -8.65
N ARG A 217 2.61 12.48 -9.21
CA ARG A 217 2.43 12.26 -10.64
C ARG A 217 0.99 12.39 -11.10
N ALA A 218 0.03 11.96 -10.28
CA ALA A 218 -1.39 12.14 -10.59
C ALA A 218 -1.82 13.59 -10.35
N LEU A 219 -1.26 14.26 -9.33
CA LEU A 219 -1.46 15.68 -9.10
C LEU A 219 -1.01 16.53 -10.30
N TYR A 220 0.19 16.28 -10.82
CA TYR A 220 0.71 16.96 -12.00
C TYR A 220 -0.18 16.78 -13.24
N GLY A 221 -0.83 15.63 -13.37
CA GLY A 221 -1.71 15.31 -14.48
C GLY A 221 -3.19 15.64 -14.24
N LEU A 222 -3.53 16.43 -13.21
CA LEU A 222 -4.90 16.87 -13.00
C LEU A 222 -5.39 17.71 -14.18
N LYS A 223 -6.56 17.37 -14.68
CA LYS A 223 -7.21 18.07 -15.77
C LYS A 223 -8.16 19.15 -15.25
N ARG A 224 -8.50 20.08 -16.11
CA ARG A 224 -9.45 21.18 -15.80
C ARG A 224 -10.86 20.67 -15.51
N ASP A 225 -11.24 19.54 -16.10
CA ASP A 225 -12.52 18.86 -15.94
C ASP A 225 -12.53 17.81 -14.82
N CYS A 226 -11.51 17.82 -13.94
CA CYS A 226 -11.40 16.84 -12.85
C CYS A 226 -12.50 16.93 -11.79
N LEU A 227 -13.28 18.02 -11.74
CA LEU A 227 -14.43 18.18 -10.87
C LEU A 227 -15.73 17.89 -11.62
N SER A 228 -16.57 17.04 -11.04
CA SER A 228 -17.95 16.83 -11.50
C SER A 228 -18.91 16.94 -10.31
N PRO A 229 -20.08 17.57 -10.47
CA PRO A 229 -21.06 17.70 -9.39
C PRO A 229 -21.60 16.32 -8.99
N HIS A 230 -22.02 16.20 -7.75
CA HIS A 230 -22.74 15.02 -7.27
C HIS A 230 -24.21 15.08 -7.74
N GLU A 231 -24.80 13.95 -8.05
CA GLU A 231 -26.13 13.86 -8.65
C GLU A 231 -27.26 14.37 -7.74
N PHE A 232 -27.09 14.28 -6.41
CA PHE A 232 -28.14 14.54 -5.42
C PHE A 232 -27.81 15.69 -4.42
N ASP A 233 -26.60 16.25 -4.42
CA ASP A 233 -26.21 17.32 -3.52
C ASP A 233 -25.32 18.34 -4.25
N GLU A 234 -25.83 19.53 -4.47
CA GLU A 234 -25.15 20.63 -5.17
C GLU A 234 -23.84 21.08 -4.50
N ASN A 235 -23.69 20.81 -3.21
CA ASN A 235 -22.49 21.15 -2.46
C ASN A 235 -21.45 20.02 -2.47
N LEU A 236 -21.73 18.87 -3.10
CA LEU A 236 -20.81 17.76 -3.22
C LEU A 236 -20.25 17.68 -4.63
N PHE A 237 -18.96 17.47 -4.72
CA PHE A 237 -18.23 17.32 -5.97
C PHE A 237 -17.32 16.10 -5.92
N TYR A 238 -17.29 15.39 -7.01
CA TYR A 238 -16.27 14.37 -7.22
C TYR A 238 -15.04 14.99 -7.85
N CYS A 239 -13.90 14.79 -7.21
CA CYS A 239 -12.60 15.05 -7.80
C CYS A 239 -12.04 13.74 -8.36
N THR A 240 -11.83 13.69 -9.67
CA THR A 240 -11.41 12.48 -10.40
C THR A 240 -10.03 12.69 -11.02
N TRP A 241 -9.16 11.70 -10.92
CA TRP A 241 -7.85 11.72 -11.55
C TRP A 241 -7.40 10.35 -12.02
N ASP A 242 -6.54 10.34 -13.02
CA ASP A 242 -5.97 9.09 -13.52
C ASP A 242 -4.90 8.55 -12.58
N LYS A 243 -4.96 7.25 -12.33
CA LYS A 243 -3.88 6.52 -11.66
C LYS A 243 -2.98 5.90 -12.71
N PRO A 244 -1.91 6.59 -13.15
CA PRO A 244 -1.15 6.16 -14.32
C PRO A 244 -0.60 4.74 -14.24
N ARG A 245 -0.27 4.23 -13.04
CA ARG A 245 0.29 2.88 -12.86
C ARG A 245 -0.73 1.74 -12.94
N ALA A 246 -2.03 2.01 -12.81
CA ALA A 246 -3.06 0.98 -12.75
C ALA A 246 -4.04 1.01 -13.92
N GLY A 247 -3.95 2.01 -14.82
CA GLY A 247 -4.93 2.22 -15.89
C GLY A 247 -6.34 2.46 -15.37
N LYS A 248 -6.49 2.93 -14.13
CA LYS A 248 -7.77 3.16 -13.45
C LYS A 248 -7.86 4.60 -13.00
N GLN A 249 -9.06 5.13 -13.01
CA GLN A 249 -9.37 6.40 -12.38
C GLN A 249 -9.55 6.23 -10.87
N GLN A 250 -9.16 7.24 -10.12
CA GLN A 250 -9.47 7.41 -8.71
C GLN A 250 -10.44 8.58 -8.57
N ARG A 251 -11.36 8.48 -7.62
CA ARG A 251 -12.43 9.45 -7.41
C ARG A 251 -12.62 9.68 -5.91
N GLN A 252 -12.63 10.94 -5.50
CA GLN A 252 -12.92 11.32 -4.11
C GLN A 252 -14.07 12.33 -4.09
N LEU A 253 -14.90 12.21 -3.06
CA LEU A 253 -16.00 13.12 -2.82
C LEU A 253 -15.52 14.25 -1.90
N HIS A 254 -15.76 15.50 -2.30
CA HIS A 254 -15.44 16.70 -1.55
C HIS A 254 -16.67 17.60 -1.44
N ARG A 255 -16.84 18.18 -0.27
CA ARG A 255 -17.88 19.20 -0.04
C ARG A 255 -17.33 20.56 -0.42
N ALA A 256 -18.10 21.30 -1.24
CA ALA A 256 -17.86 22.70 -1.47
C ALA A 256 -18.31 23.49 -0.24
N ASP A 257 -17.47 24.38 0.23
CA ASP A 257 -17.79 25.31 1.30
C ASP A 257 -17.32 26.71 0.92
N ARG A 258 -18.26 27.55 0.54
CA ARG A 258 -17.98 28.93 0.12
C ARG A 258 -17.26 29.77 1.18
N ARG A 259 -17.36 29.37 2.46
CA ARG A 259 -16.65 30.00 3.57
C ARG A 259 -15.21 29.52 3.71
N ASN A 260 -14.92 28.30 3.26
CA ASN A 260 -13.58 27.73 3.32
C ASN A 260 -12.90 27.77 1.95
N GLN A 261 -12.32 28.93 1.64
CA GLN A 261 -11.60 29.14 0.36
C GLN A 261 -10.43 28.19 0.09
N MET A 262 -10.00 27.44 1.10
CA MET A 262 -8.92 26.44 1.01
C MET A 262 -9.45 25.03 0.74
N GLY A 263 -10.76 24.83 0.53
CA GLY A 263 -11.35 23.55 0.11
C GLY A 263 -10.81 23.08 -1.24
N VAL A 264 -10.81 21.77 -1.47
CA VAL A 264 -10.33 21.18 -2.73
C VAL A 264 -11.13 21.69 -3.93
N VAL A 265 -12.45 21.80 -3.77
CA VAL A 265 -13.35 22.29 -4.82
C VAL A 265 -13.04 23.76 -5.16
N GLU A 266 -12.94 24.60 -4.13
CA GLU A 266 -12.67 26.03 -4.26
C GLU A 266 -11.31 26.33 -4.87
N LEU A 267 -10.29 25.53 -4.49
CA LEU A 267 -8.94 25.68 -5.05
C LEU A 267 -8.90 25.30 -6.54
N ILE A 268 -9.53 24.19 -6.91
CA ILE A 268 -9.55 23.74 -8.31
C ILE A 268 -10.38 24.71 -9.16
N GLN A 269 -11.54 25.14 -8.70
CA GLN A 269 -12.37 26.13 -9.39
C GLN A 269 -11.64 27.47 -9.57
N PHE A 270 -10.90 27.91 -8.56
CA PHE A 270 -10.06 29.10 -8.69
C PHE A 270 -8.95 28.91 -9.71
N LEU A 271 -8.21 27.80 -9.64
CA LEU A 271 -7.15 27.48 -10.61
C LEU A 271 -7.68 27.43 -12.05
N CYS A 272 -8.88 26.88 -12.27
CA CYS A 272 -9.51 26.89 -13.59
C CYS A 272 -9.73 28.32 -14.12
N ARG A 273 -10.15 29.25 -13.27
CA ARG A 273 -10.28 30.67 -13.65
C ARG A 273 -8.92 31.33 -13.82
N PHE A 274 -8.02 31.13 -12.87
CA PHE A 274 -6.68 31.73 -12.84
C PHE A 274 -5.83 31.33 -14.06
N THR A 275 -5.94 30.09 -14.53
CA THR A 275 -5.20 29.59 -15.70
C THR A 275 -6.01 29.64 -17.00
N ALA A 276 -7.23 30.20 -17.01
CA ALA A 276 -8.08 30.26 -18.20
C ALA A 276 -7.43 30.98 -19.39
N PRO A 277 -6.75 32.13 -19.21
CA PRO A 277 -6.08 32.81 -20.34
C PRO A 277 -4.98 31.94 -20.94
N LEU A 278 -4.23 31.20 -20.12
CA LEU A 278 -3.19 30.28 -20.58
C LEU A 278 -3.78 29.08 -21.33
N ALA A 279 -4.89 28.52 -20.82
CA ALA A 279 -5.56 27.40 -21.48
C ALA A 279 -6.10 27.78 -22.87
N SER A 280 -6.57 29.00 -23.02
CA SER A 280 -7.05 29.49 -24.34
C SER A 280 -5.94 29.61 -25.36
N ALA A 281 -4.70 29.89 -24.93
CA ALA A 281 -3.53 30.05 -25.79
C ALA A 281 -2.69 28.75 -25.92
N ALA A 282 -3.01 27.71 -25.18
CA ALA A 282 -2.23 26.49 -25.14
C ALA A 282 -2.63 25.50 -26.26
N ASP A 283 -1.63 24.78 -26.76
CA ASP A 283 -1.84 23.65 -27.67
C ASP A 283 -2.27 22.38 -26.91
N PRO A 284 -2.96 21.45 -27.57
CA PRO A 284 -3.13 20.11 -26.99
C PRO A 284 -1.75 19.41 -26.87
N PRO A 285 -1.47 18.66 -25.79
CA PRO A 285 -2.35 18.25 -24.68
C PRO A 285 -2.33 19.20 -23.47
N GLU A 286 -1.65 20.35 -23.55
CA GLU A 286 -1.50 21.29 -22.43
C GLU A 286 -2.81 21.99 -22.07
N ARG A 287 -3.63 22.30 -23.06
CA ARG A 287 -4.93 23.01 -22.89
C ARG A 287 -5.82 22.43 -21.80
N ASP A 288 -5.86 21.11 -21.70
CA ASP A 288 -6.73 20.41 -20.76
C ASP A 288 -6.14 20.27 -19.34
N GLN A 289 -4.89 20.70 -19.14
CA GLN A 289 -4.21 20.56 -17.86
C GLN A 289 -4.63 21.68 -16.90
N LEU A 290 -4.78 21.33 -15.60
CA LEU A 290 -5.12 22.29 -14.55
C LEU A 290 -3.96 23.25 -14.23
N PHE A 291 -2.73 22.71 -14.19
CA PHE A 291 -1.53 23.47 -13.81
C PHE A 291 -0.78 23.93 -15.06
N LEU A 292 -1.11 25.11 -15.55
CA LEU A 292 -0.49 25.75 -16.71
C LEU A 292 0.37 26.93 -16.28
N TYR A 293 1.54 27.10 -16.91
CA TYR A 293 2.46 28.22 -16.68
C TYR A 293 3.39 28.43 -17.86
N PHE A 294 4.02 29.61 -17.93
CA PHE A 294 5.09 29.86 -18.89
C PHE A 294 6.41 29.30 -18.39
N SER A 295 7.09 28.55 -19.24
CA SER A 295 8.43 28.07 -18.93
C SER A 295 9.44 29.21 -18.95
N GLN A 296 10.21 29.34 -17.90
CA GLN A 296 11.39 30.22 -17.84
C GLN A 296 12.66 29.54 -18.39
N ASN A 297 12.57 28.31 -18.86
CA ASN A 297 13.69 27.59 -19.43
C ASN A 297 14.01 28.17 -20.82
N PRO A 298 15.23 28.72 -21.07
CA PRO A 298 15.62 29.28 -22.36
C PRO A 298 15.45 28.31 -23.54
N ALA A 299 15.65 27.00 -23.29
CA ALA A 299 15.45 25.96 -24.30
C ALA A 299 13.99 25.79 -24.74
N LEU A 300 13.04 26.20 -23.93
CA LEU A 300 11.60 26.13 -24.19
C LEU A 300 10.99 27.48 -24.58
N LYS A 301 11.79 28.55 -24.69
CA LYS A 301 11.45 29.87 -25.23
C LYS A 301 10.05 30.38 -24.86
N CYS A 302 9.79 30.54 -23.57
CA CYS A 302 8.50 31.00 -23.03
C CYS A 302 7.29 30.18 -23.50
N ARG A 303 7.48 28.89 -23.76
CA ARG A 303 6.41 27.99 -24.14
C ARG A 303 5.49 27.70 -23.00
N LEU A 304 4.20 27.62 -23.27
CA LEU A 304 3.20 27.14 -22.32
C LEU A 304 3.40 25.65 -22.05
N ILE A 305 3.54 25.29 -20.81
CA ILE A 305 3.79 23.90 -20.39
C ILE A 305 2.99 23.55 -19.12
N SER A 306 2.80 22.24 -18.92
CA SER A 306 2.25 21.67 -17.70
C SER A 306 3.17 20.58 -17.14
N PRO A 307 3.28 20.43 -15.80
CA PRO A 307 4.06 19.33 -15.23
C PRO A 307 3.47 17.95 -15.54
N GLY A 308 2.23 17.88 -16.01
CA GLY A 308 1.54 16.65 -16.38
C GLY A 308 1.87 16.12 -17.78
N THR A 309 2.42 16.95 -18.63
CA THR A 309 2.75 16.63 -20.03
C THR A 309 4.23 16.29 -20.21
N ARG A 310 4.61 15.84 -21.42
CA ARG A 310 6.01 15.54 -21.74
C ARG A 310 6.90 16.79 -21.79
N SER A 311 6.31 17.92 -22.15
CA SER A 311 6.98 19.22 -22.14
C SER A 311 7.14 19.79 -20.74
N GLY A 312 6.53 19.15 -19.74
CA GLY A 312 6.53 19.54 -18.34
C GLY A 312 7.94 19.78 -17.80
N GLY A 313 8.25 21.05 -17.56
CA GLY A 313 9.53 21.49 -17.03
C GLY A 313 9.77 21.05 -15.59
N ASN A 314 10.93 21.44 -15.09
CA ASN A 314 11.42 21.12 -13.75
C ASN A 314 10.61 21.81 -12.65
N PHE A 315 9.40 21.31 -12.39
CA PHE A 315 8.62 21.73 -11.22
C PHE A 315 9.37 21.49 -9.89
N THR A 316 10.34 20.58 -9.93
CA THR A 316 11.22 20.28 -8.81
C THR A 316 12.09 21.45 -8.36
N THR A 317 12.37 22.42 -9.24
CA THR A 317 13.18 23.61 -8.86
C THR A 317 12.36 24.66 -8.09
N CYS A 318 11.06 24.73 -8.32
CA CYS A 318 10.20 25.72 -7.67
C CYS A 318 9.92 25.41 -6.18
N ILE A 319 10.00 24.13 -5.78
CA ILE A 319 9.81 23.75 -4.37
C ILE A 319 10.96 24.27 -3.49
N PRO A 320 12.25 24.15 -3.84
CA PRO A 320 13.34 24.78 -3.10
C PRO A 320 13.18 26.29 -2.93
N GLU A 321 12.67 27.00 -3.93
CA GLU A 321 12.41 28.44 -3.83
C GLU A 321 11.30 28.77 -2.83
N PHE A 322 10.20 28.01 -2.87
CA PHE A 322 9.13 28.11 -1.88
C PHE A 322 9.64 27.82 -0.46
N ILE A 323 10.45 26.78 -0.28
CA ILE A 323 11.09 26.44 1.00
C ILE A 323 11.95 27.59 1.51
N HIS A 324 12.78 28.14 0.63
CA HIS A 324 13.69 29.22 0.97
C HIS A 324 12.93 30.49 1.36
N HIS A 325 11.93 30.88 0.56
CA HIS A 325 11.10 32.07 0.79
C HIS A 325 10.44 32.05 2.17
N HIS A 326 9.87 30.92 2.55
CA HIS A 326 9.15 30.74 3.80
C HIS A 326 9.99 30.16 4.94
N ARG A 327 11.29 29.93 4.73
CA ARG A 327 12.24 29.33 5.73
C ARG A 327 11.71 28.02 6.30
N LEU A 328 11.23 27.14 5.42
CA LEU A 328 10.63 25.86 5.79
C LEU A 328 11.66 24.74 5.89
N ALA A 329 11.29 23.65 6.57
CA ALA A 329 12.04 22.41 6.52
C ALA A 329 12.03 21.83 5.08
N GLN A 330 13.11 21.12 4.71
CA GLN A 330 13.25 20.52 3.39
C GLN A 330 12.18 19.46 3.14
N PHE A 331 11.44 19.61 2.05
CA PHE A 331 10.42 18.64 1.64
C PHE A 331 10.33 18.51 0.11
N THR A 332 9.60 17.50 -0.31
CA THR A 332 9.15 17.31 -1.70
C THR A 332 7.67 16.94 -1.68
N LEU A 333 6.96 17.07 -2.79
CA LEU A 333 5.55 16.64 -2.87
C LEU A 333 5.35 15.16 -2.54
N VAL A 334 6.40 14.33 -2.67
CA VAL A 334 6.35 12.91 -2.28
C VAL A 334 6.15 12.73 -0.77
N ASN A 335 6.65 13.68 0.05
CA ASN A 335 6.52 13.64 1.50
C ASN A 335 5.10 13.99 1.98
N ILE A 336 4.35 14.78 1.21
CA ILE A 336 3.04 15.30 1.62
C ILE A 336 2.04 14.15 1.88
N ARG A 337 1.90 13.22 0.91
CA ARG A 337 0.94 12.13 1.02
C ARG A 337 1.14 11.21 2.24
N PRO A 338 2.35 10.69 2.53
CA PRO A 338 2.56 9.88 3.72
C PRO A 338 2.39 10.67 5.02
N THR A 339 2.75 11.95 5.04
CA THR A 339 2.58 12.81 6.23
C THR A 339 1.10 13.09 6.50
N ALA A 340 0.31 13.47 5.48
CA ALA A 340 -1.13 13.66 5.61
C ALA A 340 -1.85 12.37 6.07
N ALA A 341 -1.43 11.20 5.55
CA ALA A 341 -1.95 9.92 6.00
C ALA A 341 -1.62 9.62 7.46
N THR A 342 -0.41 9.94 7.91
CA THR A 342 0.04 9.80 9.31
C THR A 342 -0.75 10.73 10.22
N GLN A 343 -0.93 11.99 9.84
CA GLN A 343 -1.72 12.94 10.60
C GLN A 343 -3.18 12.47 10.75
N LEU A 344 -3.83 12.07 9.65
CA LEU A 344 -5.19 11.55 9.66
C LEU A 344 -5.33 10.30 10.54
N TYR A 345 -4.32 9.42 10.54
CA TYR A 345 -4.29 8.24 11.39
C TYR A 345 -4.31 8.61 12.87
N LEU A 346 -3.47 9.55 13.28
CA LEU A 346 -3.39 10.01 14.67
C LEU A 346 -4.67 10.76 15.09
N GLU A 347 -5.17 11.68 14.25
CA GLU A 347 -6.39 12.44 14.50
C GLU A 347 -7.65 11.56 14.63
N THR A 348 -7.67 10.44 13.92
CA THR A 348 -8.79 9.49 13.97
C THR A 348 -8.62 8.38 15.00
N GLY A 349 -7.64 8.51 15.92
CA GLY A 349 -7.38 7.51 16.96
C GLY A 349 -6.96 6.14 16.42
N GLY A 350 -6.25 6.10 15.28
CA GLY A 350 -5.74 4.86 14.70
C GLY A 350 -6.70 4.20 13.69
N ASN A 351 -7.66 4.92 13.12
CA ASN A 351 -8.63 4.35 12.19
C ASN A 351 -8.03 4.07 10.81
N LEU A 352 -7.53 2.85 10.62
CA LEU A 352 -6.91 2.38 9.37
C LEU A 352 -7.86 2.44 8.16
N ARG A 353 -9.17 2.24 8.36
CA ARG A 353 -10.15 2.28 7.27
C ARG A 353 -10.32 3.69 6.70
N LYS A 354 -10.38 4.71 7.57
CA LYS A 354 -10.42 6.11 7.13
C LYS A 354 -9.17 6.47 6.33
N VAL A 355 -7.98 6.04 6.78
CA VAL A 355 -6.73 6.27 6.04
C VAL A 355 -6.69 5.49 4.73
N GLN A 356 -7.20 4.26 4.70
CA GLN A 356 -7.32 3.47 3.46
C GLN A 356 -8.19 4.18 2.42
N GLN A 357 -9.34 4.71 2.84
CA GLN A 357 -10.26 5.48 1.99
C GLN A 357 -9.60 6.76 1.49
N PHE A 358 -8.95 7.53 2.37
CA PHE A 358 -8.22 8.73 2.02
C PHE A 358 -7.14 8.47 0.98
N LEU A 359 -6.36 7.40 1.14
CA LEU A 359 -5.31 7.01 0.20
C LEU A 359 -5.83 6.25 -1.02
N GLN A 360 -7.10 5.83 -1.02
CA GLN A 360 -7.73 4.99 -2.04
C GLN A 360 -6.91 3.72 -2.33
N HIS A 361 -6.49 3.03 -1.29
CA HIS A 361 -5.77 1.77 -1.40
C HIS A 361 -6.75 0.60 -1.49
N ALA A 362 -6.59 -0.25 -2.50
CA ALA A 362 -7.38 -1.47 -2.64
C ALA A 362 -7.16 -2.45 -1.48
N HIS A 363 -5.95 -2.49 -0.93
CA HIS A 363 -5.58 -3.41 0.14
C HIS A 363 -5.10 -2.67 1.38
N LEU A 364 -5.59 -3.08 2.55
CA LEU A 364 -5.22 -2.52 3.85
C LEU A 364 -3.71 -2.64 4.13
N ARG A 365 -3.08 -3.75 3.70
CA ARG A 365 -1.62 -3.96 3.79
C ARG A 365 -0.81 -2.82 3.16
N THR A 366 -1.32 -2.22 2.08
CA THR A 366 -0.65 -1.06 1.46
C THR A 366 -0.75 0.17 2.35
N THR A 367 -1.89 0.39 3.02
CA THR A 367 -2.09 1.49 3.97
C THR A 367 -1.17 1.35 5.18
N VAL A 368 -1.10 0.15 5.77
CA VAL A 368 -0.24 -0.13 6.93
C VAL A 368 1.21 0.25 6.64
N ARG A 369 1.73 -0.05 5.44
CA ARG A 369 3.10 0.34 5.06
C ARG A 369 3.36 1.86 5.10
N TYR A 370 2.36 2.69 4.87
CA TYR A 370 2.47 4.15 4.98
C TYR A 370 2.55 4.62 6.43
N LEU A 371 2.03 3.81 7.36
CA LEU A 371 1.91 4.14 8.77
C LEU A 371 2.99 3.47 9.64
N LEU A 372 3.85 2.65 9.05
CA LEU A 372 5.04 2.11 9.72
C LEU A 372 6.16 3.17 9.64
N ASN A 373 6.13 4.13 10.55
CA ASN A 373 7.10 5.21 10.63
C ASN A 373 7.31 5.65 12.10
N HIS A 374 8.38 6.37 12.35
CA HIS A 374 8.80 6.82 13.68
C HIS A 374 7.76 7.69 14.43
N ILE A 375 6.84 8.34 13.71
CA ILE A 375 5.79 9.19 14.34
C ILE A 375 4.65 8.32 14.88
N THR A 376 4.29 7.26 14.18
CA THR A 376 3.19 6.36 14.59
C THR A 376 3.63 5.28 15.55
N GLU A 377 4.92 4.97 15.63
CA GLU A 377 5.46 3.92 16.49
C GLU A 377 5.09 4.08 17.97
N PRO A 378 5.28 5.26 18.62
CA PRO A 378 4.90 5.46 20.01
C PRO A 378 3.38 5.36 20.23
N PHE A 379 2.58 5.81 19.26
CA PHE A 379 1.13 5.71 19.30
C PHE A 379 0.68 4.24 19.24
N ASN A 380 1.24 3.47 18.33
CA ASN A 380 0.95 2.04 18.18
C ASN A 380 1.40 1.24 19.41
N ALA A 381 2.58 1.54 19.96
CA ALA A 381 3.08 0.91 21.18
C ALA A 381 2.13 1.14 22.37
N ARG A 382 1.67 2.38 22.57
CA ARG A 382 0.67 2.70 23.60
C ARG A 382 -0.66 1.99 23.38
N ALA A 383 -1.12 1.88 22.12
CA ALA A 383 -2.35 1.18 21.79
C ALA A 383 -2.23 -0.33 22.09
N ILE A 384 -1.08 -0.94 21.77
CA ILE A 384 -0.77 -2.33 22.09
C ILE A 384 -0.70 -2.53 23.59
N GLN A 385 0.03 -1.68 24.32
CA GLN A 385 0.12 -1.73 25.77
C GLN A 385 -1.28 -1.64 26.42
N LYS A 386 -2.09 -0.69 26.00
CA LYS A 386 -3.47 -0.53 26.49
C LYS A 386 -4.35 -1.74 26.16
N ALA A 387 -4.14 -2.38 25.02
CA ALA A 387 -4.82 -3.62 24.66
C ALA A 387 -4.37 -4.78 25.55
N GLN A 388 -3.05 -4.89 25.83
CA GLN A 388 -2.50 -5.89 26.75
C GLN A 388 -3.00 -5.70 28.18
N GLU A 389 -2.98 -4.45 28.71
CA GLU A 389 -3.54 -4.12 30.03
C GLU A 389 -5.02 -4.54 30.13
N ARG A 390 -5.81 -4.20 29.12
CA ARG A 390 -7.21 -4.65 29.04
C ARG A 390 -7.35 -6.15 28.91
N MET A 391 -6.43 -6.87 28.31
CA MET A 391 -6.41 -8.34 28.27
C MET A 391 -6.12 -8.93 29.65
N ILE A 392 -5.19 -8.35 30.40
CA ILE A 392 -4.85 -8.78 31.76
C ILE A 392 -6.05 -8.56 32.71
N GLU A 393 -6.77 -7.44 32.55
CA GLU A 393 -7.97 -7.12 33.38
C GLU A 393 -9.23 -7.91 32.97
N ARG A 394 -9.20 -8.67 31.87
CA ARG A 394 -10.41 -9.21 31.24
C ARG A 394 -10.84 -10.58 31.71
N VAL A 395 -9.94 -11.39 32.24
CA VAL A 395 -10.28 -12.75 32.63
C VAL A 395 -10.71 -12.76 34.09
N THR A 396 -12.02 -12.77 34.30
CA THR A 396 -12.56 -12.88 35.66
C THR A 396 -12.82 -14.35 35.98
N VAL A 397 -11.89 -14.98 36.66
CA VAL A 397 -12.04 -16.37 37.14
C VAL A 397 -12.43 -16.38 38.60
N ILE A 398 -13.49 -17.10 38.90
CA ILE A 398 -14.05 -17.23 40.26
C ILE A 398 -14.08 -18.72 40.59
N PRO A 399 -13.10 -19.25 41.34
CA PRO A 399 -12.94 -20.69 41.59
C PRO A 399 -13.98 -21.24 42.56
N GLU A 400 -15.16 -20.66 42.59
CA GLU A 400 -16.30 -21.01 43.40
C GLU A 400 -17.51 -21.32 42.54
N LYS A 401 -18.57 -21.85 43.13
CA LYS A 401 -19.86 -22.07 42.45
C LYS A 401 -20.51 -20.73 42.10
N ARG A 402 -21.25 -20.68 41.00
CA ARG A 402 -21.97 -19.48 40.52
C ARG A 402 -22.77 -18.80 41.62
N ALA A 403 -23.50 -19.59 42.43
CA ALA A 403 -24.33 -19.06 43.52
C ALA A 403 -23.54 -18.28 44.57
N GLN A 404 -22.30 -18.69 44.85
CA GLN A 404 -21.42 -18.05 45.84
C GLN A 404 -20.56 -16.96 45.21
N GLY A 405 -20.04 -17.22 44.01
CA GLY A 405 -19.13 -16.32 43.32
C GLY A 405 -19.78 -15.04 42.77
N VAL A 406 -21.06 -15.10 42.41
CA VAL A 406 -21.81 -13.93 41.90
C VAL A 406 -21.95 -12.82 42.96
N GLU A 407 -21.98 -13.16 44.27
CA GLU A 407 -22.08 -12.18 45.34
C GLU A 407 -20.85 -11.26 45.44
N ARG A 408 -19.70 -11.71 44.92
CA ARG A 408 -18.46 -10.91 44.86
C ARG A 408 -18.36 -9.97 43.68
N LEU A 409 -19.28 -10.11 42.73
CA LEU A 409 -19.30 -9.28 41.52
C LEU A 409 -20.23 -8.08 41.73
N ASP A 410 -19.77 -6.90 41.34
CA ASP A 410 -20.64 -5.72 41.29
C ASP A 410 -21.56 -5.84 40.07
N LEU A 411 -22.70 -6.48 40.25
CA LEU A 411 -23.70 -6.76 39.24
C LEU A 411 -25.10 -6.34 39.67
N PRO A 412 -25.92 -5.84 38.74
CA PRO A 412 -27.34 -5.64 39.00
C PRO A 412 -28.01 -6.94 39.43
N LYS A 413 -28.87 -6.89 40.47
CA LYS A 413 -29.56 -8.07 41.03
C LYS A 413 -30.24 -8.95 39.99
N VAL A 414 -30.80 -8.33 38.93
CA VAL A 414 -31.46 -9.04 37.83
C VAL A 414 -30.43 -9.87 37.01
N GLN A 415 -29.27 -9.32 36.75
CA GLN A 415 -28.20 -10.03 36.02
C GLN A 415 -27.63 -11.16 36.87
N ALA A 416 -27.35 -10.90 38.15
CA ALA A 416 -26.89 -11.91 39.11
C ALA A 416 -27.82 -13.14 39.15
N ARG A 417 -29.13 -12.91 39.23
CA ARG A 417 -30.13 -14.00 39.18
C ARG A 417 -30.10 -14.80 37.87
N LYS A 418 -29.93 -14.13 36.75
CA LYS A 418 -29.84 -14.78 35.41
C LYS A 418 -28.56 -15.63 35.31
N ILE A 419 -27.45 -15.16 35.84
CA ILE A 419 -26.19 -15.90 35.90
C ILE A 419 -26.33 -17.17 36.74
N VAL A 420 -26.84 -17.04 37.94
CA VAL A 420 -27.07 -18.19 38.83
C VAL A 420 -28.01 -19.21 38.20
N ALA A 421 -29.05 -18.75 37.53
CA ALA A 421 -29.99 -19.60 36.81
C ALA A 421 -29.42 -20.21 35.49
N GLY A 422 -28.14 -19.93 35.13
CA GLY A 422 -27.50 -20.44 33.91
C GLY A 422 -28.01 -19.84 32.61
N ARG A 423 -28.83 -18.76 32.67
CA ARG A 423 -29.42 -18.13 31.45
C ARG A 423 -28.40 -17.36 30.61
N PHE A 424 -27.22 -17.09 31.16
CA PHE A 424 -26.13 -16.38 30.48
C PHE A 424 -24.94 -17.31 30.19
N ASP A 425 -25.19 -18.60 30.14
CA ASP A 425 -24.23 -19.59 29.67
C ASP A 425 -24.03 -19.46 28.17
N THR A 426 -22.77 -19.34 27.72
CA THR A 426 -22.36 -19.13 26.32
C THR A 426 -21.92 -20.42 25.63
N GLY A 427 -21.96 -21.55 26.36
CA GLY A 427 -21.38 -22.79 25.86
C GLY A 427 -19.85 -22.87 25.95
N CYS A 428 -19.17 -21.75 26.23
CA CYS A 428 -17.73 -21.68 26.52
C CYS A 428 -17.44 -21.29 27.98
N GLY A 429 -18.44 -20.76 28.67
CA GLY A 429 -18.39 -20.23 30.01
C GLY A 429 -19.63 -19.39 30.28
N THR A 430 -19.57 -18.52 31.29
CA THR A 430 -20.67 -17.64 31.67
C THR A 430 -20.41 -16.22 31.16
N CYS A 431 -21.43 -15.51 30.68
CA CYS A 431 -21.35 -14.11 30.27
C CYS A 431 -21.92 -13.17 31.32
N ARG A 432 -21.30 -12.04 31.57
CA ARG A 432 -21.82 -10.97 32.44
C ARG A 432 -23.13 -10.40 31.91
N ASN A 433 -23.15 -10.08 30.60
CA ASN A 433 -24.35 -9.63 29.89
C ASN A 433 -24.21 -9.90 28.38
N PRO A 434 -24.88 -10.93 27.84
CA PRO A 434 -24.78 -11.23 26.40
C PRO A 434 -25.49 -10.21 25.50
N TYR A 435 -26.34 -9.33 26.05
CA TYR A 435 -27.07 -8.30 25.31
C TYR A 435 -26.38 -6.93 25.31
N ASP A 436 -25.20 -6.83 25.89
CA ASP A 436 -24.35 -5.62 25.89
C ASP A 436 -22.89 -6.06 25.63
N SER A 437 -22.68 -6.60 24.44
CA SER A 437 -21.39 -7.14 24.03
C SER A 437 -20.44 -6.00 23.67
N PRO A 438 -19.18 -6.01 24.17
CA PRO A 438 -18.15 -5.06 23.76
C PRO A 438 -17.45 -5.46 22.44
N GLN A 439 -17.85 -6.58 21.82
CA GLN A 439 -17.21 -7.09 20.62
C GLN A 439 -17.56 -6.24 19.39
N PRO A 440 -16.60 -5.98 18.48
CA PRO A 440 -16.86 -5.22 17.26
C PRO A 440 -17.91 -5.90 16.38
N GLY A 441 -18.91 -5.13 15.95
CA GLY A 441 -19.99 -5.62 15.07
C GLY A 441 -21.19 -6.21 15.81
N GLU A 442 -21.16 -6.27 17.13
CA GLU A 442 -22.33 -6.66 17.94
C GLU A 442 -23.19 -5.43 18.26
N GLU A 443 -24.50 -5.59 18.21
CA GLU A 443 -25.46 -4.52 18.47
C GLU A 443 -26.04 -4.65 19.90
N LYS A 444 -26.10 -3.52 20.61
CA LYS A 444 -26.67 -3.46 21.95
C LYS A 444 -28.15 -3.84 21.95
N GLY A 445 -28.54 -4.73 22.86
CA GLY A 445 -29.89 -5.27 22.95
C GLY A 445 -30.12 -6.56 22.18
N HIS A 446 -29.18 -6.97 21.31
CA HIS A 446 -29.20 -8.27 20.65
C HIS A 446 -28.22 -9.24 21.33
N ALA A 447 -28.52 -10.53 21.24
CA ALA A 447 -27.64 -11.55 21.80
C ALA A 447 -26.32 -11.61 21.04
N CYS A 448 -25.19 -11.58 21.78
CA CYS A 448 -23.85 -11.68 21.21
C CYS A 448 -23.68 -12.99 20.43
N THR A 449 -23.09 -12.88 19.23
CA THR A 449 -22.83 -14.02 18.33
C THR A 449 -21.33 -14.37 18.21
N SER A 450 -20.47 -13.62 18.89
CA SER A 450 -19.00 -13.77 18.86
C SER A 450 -18.50 -14.84 19.85
N PHE A 451 -18.93 -16.09 19.70
CA PHE A 451 -18.72 -17.17 20.67
C PHE A 451 -17.25 -17.44 21.05
N HIS A 452 -16.31 -17.36 20.12
CA HIS A 452 -14.90 -17.63 20.40
C HIS A 452 -14.17 -16.45 21.07
N ALA A 453 -14.75 -15.27 20.99
CA ALA A 453 -14.19 -14.10 21.65
C ALA A 453 -14.44 -14.09 23.16
N CYS A 454 -15.23 -15.03 23.70
CA CYS A 454 -15.54 -15.11 25.13
C CYS A 454 -14.28 -15.19 26.00
N PHE A 455 -13.27 -15.95 25.60
CA PHE A 455 -12.02 -16.13 26.36
C PHE A 455 -11.20 -14.84 26.52
N SER A 456 -11.35 -13.88 25.63
CA SER A 456 -10.72 -12.56 25.70
C SER A 456 -11.73 -11.42 25.93
N CYS A 457 -12.98 -11.74 26.30
CA CYS A 457 -14.04 -10.77 26.45
C CYS A 457 -14.15 -10.26 27.91
N PRO A 458 -14.29 -8.94 28.15
CA PRO A 458 -14.49 -8.40 29.51
C PRO A 458 -15.81 -8.83 30.16
N ASN A 459 -16.76 -9.34 29.37
CA ASN A 459 -17.99 -9.92 29.89
C ASN A 459 -17.85 -11.42 30.23
N GLY A 460 -16.70 -12.03 29.94
CA GLY A 460 -16.44 -13.43 30.27
C GLY A 460 -16.26 -13.64 31.77
N LEU A 461 -16.94 -14.65 32.34
CA LEU A 461 -16.87 -15.09 33.71
C LEU A 461 -16.69 -16.60 33.73
N TRP A 462 -15.78 -17.11 34.56
CA TRP A 462 -15.55 -18.54 34.66
C TRP A 462 -15.67 -19.00 36.13
N PHE A 463 -16.71 -19.76 36.39
CA PHE A 463 -17.01 -20.36 37.65
C PHE A 463 -16.58 -21.85 37.69
N LEU A 464 -16.63 -22.45 38.86
CA LEU A 464 -16.30 -23.87 39.01
C LEU A 464 -17.16 -24.79 38.13
N GLU A 465 -18.42 -24.42 37.90
CA GLU A 465 -19.33 -25.16 37.03
C GLU A 465 -18.96 -25.08 35.55
N ASP A 466 -18.26 -24.02 35.14
CA ASP A 466 -17.85 -23.81 33.74
C ASP A 466 -16.57 -24.61 33.38
N LEU A 467 -15.78 -25.00 34.40
CA LEU A 467 -14.47 -25.61 34.22
C LEU A 467 -14.48 -26.88 33.33
N PRO A 468 -15.43 -27.82 33.44
CA PRO A 468 -15.49 -28.98 32.54
C PRO A 468 -15.69 -28.58 31.08
N GLN A 469 -16.51 -27.57 30.81
CA GLN A 469 -16.77 -27.05 29.48
C GLN A 469 -15.56 -26.32 28.89
N VAL A 470 -14.85 -25.55 29.72
CA VAL A 470 -13.60 -24.87 29.32
C VAL A 470 -12.54 -25.89 28.93
N ILE A 471 -12.37 -26.96 29.71
CA ILE A 471 -11.42 -28.05 29.42
C ILE A 471 -11.81 -28.76 28.12
N ALA A 472 -13.08 -29.10 27.93
CA ALA A 472 -13.55 -29.74 26.71
C ALA A 472 -13.33 -28.83 25.47
N THR A 473 -13.51 -27.52 25.65
CA THR A 473 -13.22 -26.55 24.57
C THR A 473 -11.74 -26.49 24.24
N ARG A 474 -10.85 -26.42 25.25
CA ARG A 474 -9.39 -26.48 25.06
C ARG A 474 -8.99 -27.72 24.25
N ASP A 475 -9.47 -28.89 24.68
CA ASP A 475 -9.12 -30.17 24.06
C ASP A 475 -9.58 -30.23 22.60
N ARG A 476 -10.77 -29.68 22.33
CA ARG A 476 -11.26 -29.57 20.95
C ARG A 476 -10.42 -28.60 20.10
N LEU A 477 -10.07 -27.44 20.64
CA LEU A 477 -9.19 -26.49 19.93
C LEU A 477 -7.80 -27.10 19.66
N MET A 478 -7.27 -27.86 20.60
CA MET A 478 -6.01 -28.58 20.44
C MET A 478 -6.10 -29.69 19.38
N SER A 479 -7.23 -30.41 19.28
CA SER A 479 -7.41 -31.41 18.22
C SER A 479 -7.40 -30.82 16.82
N LEU A 480 -7.93 -29.60 16.64
CA LEU A 480 -7.90 -28.87 15.37
C LEU A 480 -6.48 -28.52 14.90
N LYS A 481 -5.49 -28.53 15.81
CA LYS A 481 -4.09 -28.32 15.45
C LYS A 481 -3.54 -29.40 14.50
N MET A 482 -4.14 -30.59 14.56
CA MET A 482 -3.78 -31.70 13.66
C MET A 482 -4.48 -31.60 12.29
N GLU A 483 -5.59 -30.86 12.21
CA GLU A 483 -6.43 -30.72 11.03
C GLU A 483 -6.10 -29.45 10.21
N MET A 484 -5.39 -28.49 10.81
CA MET A 484 -5.09 -27.18 10.22
C MET A 484 -3.57 -26.97 10.05
N ARG A 485 -3.18 -26.06 9.15
CA ARG A 485 -1.79 -25.61 9.08
C ARG A 485 -1.42 -24.88 10.38
N ARG A 486 -0.24 -25.16 10.90
CA ARG A 486 0.25 -24.63 12.18
C ARG A 486 0.11 -23.10 12.29
N GLU A 487 0.46 -22.37 11.24
CA GLU A 487 0.38 -20.89 11.21
C GLU A 487 -1.06 -20.37 11.29
N ASP A 488 -1.99 -21.06 10.61
CA ASP A 488 -3.42 -20.70 10.62
C ASP A 488 -4.05 -21.03 11.98
N TRP A 489 -3.71 -22.18 12.57
CA TRP A 489 -4.18 -22.55 13.89
C TRP A 489 -3.69 -21.57 14.97
N GLU A 490 -2.39 -21.24 14.96
CA GLU A 490 -1.81 -20.30 15.93
C GLU A 490 -2.46 -18.92 15.83
N ARG A 491 -2.73 -18.46 14.61
CA ARG A 491 -3.39 -17.18 14.39
C ARG A 491 -4.83 -17.13 14.88
N VAL A 492 -5.58 -18.23 14.75
CA VAL A 492 -7.02 -18.26 15.06
C VAL A 492 -7.30 -18.68 16.49
N TYR A 493 -6.60 -19.68 16.98
CA TYR A 493 -6.91 -20.34 18.26
C TYR A 493 -5.79 -20.28 19.29
N GLY A 494 -4.55 -20.02 18.90
CA GLY A 494 -3.39 -20.09 19.78
C GLY A 494 -3.52 -19.20 21.02
N GLU A 495 -4.04 -17.99 20.86
CA GLU A 495 -4.26 -17.07 22.00
C GLU A 495 -5.36 -17.56 22.94
N SER A 496 -6.48 -18.04 22.41
CA SER A 496 -7.58 -18.57 23.23
C SER A 496 -7.11 -19.77 24.07
N VAL A 497 -6.32 -20.66 23.49
CA VAL A 497 -5.76 -21.80 24.22
C VAL A 497 -4.81 -21.35 25.33
N ARG A 498 -3.94 -20.38 25.07
CA ARG A 498 -3.05 -19.82 26.11
C ARG A 498 -3.84 -19.21 27.27
N ILE A 499 -4.86 -18.40 26.99
CA ILE A 499 -5.72 -17.83 28.03
C ILE A 499 -6.41 -18.93 28.84
N ILE A 500 -6.95 -19.96 28.20
CA ILE A 500 -7.58 -21.09 28.86
C ILE A 500 -6.60 -21.79 29.80
N GLU A 501 -5.40 -22.10 29.35
CA GLU A 501 -4.41 -22.85 30.13
C GLU A 501 -3.76 -22.01 31.22
N GLU A 502 -3.26 -20.82 30.88
CA GLU A 502 -2.42 -20.02 31.78
C GLU A 502 -3.22 -19.13 32.73
N GLN A 503 -4.45 -18.76 32.40
CA GLN A 503 -5.24 -17.83 33.21
C GLN A 503 -6.49 -18.47 33.80
N ILE A 504 -7.24 -19.24 32.99
CA ILE A 504 -8.51 -19.80 33.48
C ILE A 504 -8.26 -21.09 34.31
N ILE A 505 -7.67 -22.11 33.67
CA ILE A 505 -7.45 -23.40 34.35
C ILE A 505 -6.48 -23.25 35.52
N ALA A 506 -5.41 -22.46 35.35
CA ALA A 506 -4.41 -22.22 36.39
C ALA A 506 -4.97 -21.55 37.67
N ALA A 507 -6.11 -20.85 37.58
CA ALA A 507 -6.75 -20.21 38.72
C ALA A 507 -7.54 -21.21 39.63
N PHE A 508 -7.78 -22.42 39.16
CA PHE A 508 -8.48 -23.47 39.92
C PHE A 508 -7.49 -24.40 40.65
N ARG A 509 -7.93 -24.99 41.76
CA ARG A 509 -7.11 -25.96 42.48
C ARG A 509 -6.92 -27.25 41.66
N PRO A 510 -5.76 -27.92 41.76
CA PRO A 510 -5.49 -29.15 41.01
C PRO A 510 -6.57 -30.23 41.14
N GLU A 511 -7.17 -30.36 42.31
CA GLU A 511 -8.26 -31.32 42.60
C GLU A 511 -9.54 -30.96 41.80
N GLN A 512 -9.85 -29.67 41.70
CA GLN A 512 -11.00 -29.17 40.92
C GLN A 512 -10.80 -29.42 39.44
N VAL A 513 -9.58 -29.17 38.94
CA VAL A 513 -9.21 -29.42 37.55
C VAL A 513 -9.33 -30.89 37.22
N LYS A 514 -8.77 -31.77 38.04
CA LYS A 514 -8.85 -33.24 37.86
C LYS A 514 -10.29 -33.76 37.85
N ALA A 515 -11.14 -33.24 38.77
CA ALA A 515 -12.55 -33.56 38.78
C ALA A 515 -13.30 -33.06 37.54
N ALA A 516 -12.93 -31.88 37.03
CA ALA A 516 -13.51 -31.31 35.82
C ALA A 516 -13.07 -32.06 34.56
N GLU A 517 -11.83 -32.50 34.48
CA GLU A 517 -11.32 -33.34 33.36
C GLU A 517 -12.08 -34.68 33.27
N ALA A 518 -12.34 -35.30 34.39
CA ALA A 518 -13.15 -36.53 34.43
C ALA A 518 -14.58 -36.32 33.93
N LYS A 519 -15.17 -35.16 34.23
CA LYS A 519 -16.51 -34.78 33.75
C LYS A 519 -16.47 -34.40 32.26
N ALA A 520 -15.45 -33.71 31.81
CA ALA A 520 -15.27 -33.31 30.38
C ALA A 520 -15.23 -34.53 29.46
N LYS A 521 -14.53 -35.58 29.85
CA LYS A 521 -14.45 -36.86 29.11
C LYS A 521 -15.80 -37.57 28.96
N GLY A 522 -16.72 -37.38 29.88
CA GLY A 522 -18.07 -37.99 29.84
C GLY A 522 -19.11 -37.17 29.05
N GLN A 523 -18.80 -35.94 28.77
CA GLN A 523 -19.70 -35.01 28.06
C GLN A 523 -19.45 -35.01 26.57
N GLY A 524 -19.63 -35.98 25.80
CA GLY A 524 -19.34 -36.05 24.34
C GLY A 524 -19.02 -34.71 23.63
N GLN A 525 -18.23 -34.72 22.59
CA GLN A 525 -17.81 -33.52 21.86
C GLN A 525 -19.02 -32.68 21.44
N ARG A 526 -19.24 -31.55 22.09
CA ARG A 526 -20.21 -30.57 21.63
C ARG A 526 -19.66 -29.91 20.35
N PRO A 527 -20.49 -29.64 19.32
CA PRO A 527 -20.05 -28.93 18.14
C PRO A 527 -19.54 -27.54 18.54
N LEU A 528 -18.34 -27.18 18.07
CA LEU A 528 -17.87 -25.80 18.14
C LEU A 528 -18.81 -24.95 17.28
N LEU A 529 -19.50 -24.01 17.89
CA LEU A 529 -20.24 -22.98 17.18
C LEU A 529 -19.22 -22.07 16.52
N VAL A 530 -18.88 -22.32 15.26
CA VAL A 530 -17.97 -21.49 14.48
C VAL A 530 -18.72 -20.23 14.06
N ALA A 531 -18.23 -19.06 14.47
CA ALA A 531 -18.75 -17.79 14.02
C ALA A 531 -18.68 -17.71 12.49
N LYS A 532 -19.78 -17.35 11.83
CA LYS A 532 -19.81 -17.07 10.39
C LYS A 532 -18.72 -16.05 10.05
N GLY A 533 -17.72 -16.43 9.27
CA GLY A 533 -16.66 -15.53 8.76
C GLY A 533 -15.21 -15.91 9.07
N VAL A 534 -14.92 -16.99 9.79
CA VAL A 534 -13.55 -17.42 10.10
C VAL A 534 -12.97 -18.38 9.06
N LEU A 535 -13.78 -18.90 8.14
CA LEU A 535 -13.41 -19.83 7.05
C LEU A 535 -13.58 -19.23 5.65
N ALA A 536 -13.43 -17.91 5.48
CA ALA A 536 -13.41 -17.27 4.16
C ALA A 536 -12.06 -16.57 3.92
#